data_1a01554176056cbaf4204ccd3ab70d4e
#
_entry.id   1a01554176056cbaf4204ccd3ab70d4e
#
_cell.length_a   1.000
_cell.length_b   1.000
_cell.length_c   1.000
_cell.angle_alpha   90.00
_cell.angle_beta   90.00
_cell.angle_gamma   90.00
#
_symmetry.space_group_name_H-M   'P 1'
#
loop_
_entity.id
_entity.type
_entity.pdbx_description
1 polymer ?
#
loop_
_entity_poly.entity_id
_entity_poly.type
_entity_poly.pdbx_seq_one_letter_code
_entity_poly.pdbx_strand_id
1 'polypeptide(L)'
;MSEAQPPAKSSDRLYPERPILGCLAVVRRHGRVLLAQRSVPPGIGRWGFPGGMQELGETVHACAQRELLEETGIAADPVATLTVLDQLRHDDAGRVKVHFALIVVLLEWRAGEGAPLEDATALGWFTPDEVKARGLELFPHAEELMHQALRA
;
A
#
# COMPACT_ATOMS: atom_id res chain seq x y z
N MET A 1 23.97 12.92 18.06
CA MET A 1 23.47 11.78 17.25
C MET A 1 21.96 11.73 17.40
N SER A 2 21.26 11.89 16.33
CA SER A 2 19.81 11.76 16.32
C SER A 2 19.46 10.27 16.39
N GLU A 3 18.87 9.82 17.50
CA GLU A 3 18.27 8.50 17.52
C GLU A 3 17.15 8.47 16.47
N ALA A 4 17.18 7.48 15.60
CA ALA A 4 16.10 7.27 14.64
C ALA A 4 14.80 7.06 15.42
N GLN A 5 13.83 7.93 15.20
CA GLN A 5 12.51 7.78 15.82
C GLN A 5 11.93 6.44 15.34
N PRO A 6 11.52 5.55 16.26
CA PRO A 6 10.95 4.27 15.85
C PRO A 6 9.71 4.51 14.97
N PRO A 7 9.43 3.61 14.01
CA PRO A 7 8.24 3.76 13.19
C PRO A 7 7.00 3.90 14.06
N ALA A 8 6.15 4.85 13.71
CA ALA A 8 4.94 5.14 14.48
C ALA A 8 4.11 3.87 14.67
N LYS A 9 3.80 3.53 15.90
CA LYS A 9 2.94 2.39 16.23
C LYS A 9 1.53 2.65 15.67
N SER A 10 0.76 1.61 15.43
CA SER A 10 -0.58 1.73 14.87
C SER A 10 -1.49 2.69 15.65
N SER A 11 -1.27 2.85 16.94
CA SER A 11 -1.96 3.82 17.80
C SER A 11 -1.66 5.28 17.44
N ASP A 12 -0.46 5.56 16.90
CA ASP A 12 -0.05 6.93 16.55
C ASP A 12 -0.68 7.41 15.24
N ARG A 13 -1.38 6.52 14.52
CA ARG A 13 -2.10 6.82 13.28
C ARG A 13 -3.52 7.32 13.51
N LEU A 14 -4.06 7.14 14.72
CA LEU A 14 -5.39 7.60 15.09
C LEU A 14 -5.32 8.96 15.79
N TYR A 15 -6.27 9.83 15.45
CA TYR A 15 -6.35 11.20 15.97
C TYR A 15 -5.04 11.97 15.79
N PRO A 16 -4.51 12.04 14.56
CA PRO A 16 -3.23 12.68 14.30
C PRO A 16 -3.33 14.19 14.46
N GLU A 17 -2.23 14.83 14.82
CA GLU A 17 -2.13 16.30 14.91
C GLU A 17 -1.97 16.96 13.54
N ARG A 18 -1.58 16.18 12.54
CA ARG A 18 -1.37 16.64 11.16
C ARG A 18 -1.62 15.49 10.19
N PRO A 19 -1.84 15.77 8.89
CA PRO A 19 -1.94 14.72 7.89
C PRO A 19 -0.67 13.88 7.85
N ILE A 20 -0.83 12.58 7.64
CA ILE A 20 0.27 11.63 7.55
C ILE A 20 0.47 11.25 6.08
N LEU A 21 1.71 11.26 5.62
CA LEU A 21 2.08 10.84 4.28
C LEU A 21 2.39 9.35 4.28
N GLY A 22 1.78 8.62 3.36
CA GLY A 22 2.04 7.22 3.13
C GLY A 22 2.21 6.92 1.66
N CYS A 23 2.70 5.71 1.36
CA CYS A 23 2.87 5.23 -0.01
C CYS A 23 2.18 3.90 -0.18
N LEU A 24 1.60 3.68 -1.36
CA LEU A 24 1.14 2.37 -1.82
C LEU A 24 2.01 1.93 -2.99
N ALA A 25 2.43 0.67 -2.97
CA ALA A 25 3.24 0.07 -4.02
C ALA A 25 2.36 -0.76 -4.95
N VAL A 26 2.12 -0.27 -6.16
CA VAL A 26 1.42 -1.00 -7.21
C VAL A 26 2.46 -1.61 -8.13
N VAL A 27 2.66 -2.92 -8.03
CA VAL A 27 3.73 -3.64 -8.74
C VAL A 27 3.13 -4.42 -9.89
N ARG A 28 3.65 -4.21 -11.10
CA ARG A 28 3.23 -5.00 -12.26
C ARG A 28 4.32 -5.97 -12.69
N ARG A 29 3.89 -7.13 -13.17
CA ARG A 29 4.73 -8.19 -13.69
C ARG A 29 3.93 -9.00 -14.72
N HIS A 30 4.40 -9.05 -15.95
CA HIS A 30 3.77 -9.86 -17.01
C HIS A 30 2.25 -9.66 -17.16
N GLY A 31 1.81 -8.41 -17.15
CA GLY A 31 0.39 -8.09 -17.31
C GLY A 31 -0.47 -8.31 -16.07
N ARG A 32 0.13 -8.58 -14.93
CA ARG A 32 -0.55 -8.77 -13.64
C ARG A 32 -0.05 -7.77 -12.61
N VAL A 33 -0.84 -7.59 -11.57
CA VAL A 33 -0.55 -6.69 -10.45
C VAL A 33 -0.51 -7.49 -9.16
N LEU A 34 0.47 -7.17 -8.30
CA LEU A 34 0.62 -7.78 -6.99
C LEU A 34 -0.46 -7.27 -6.04
N LEU A 35 -1.14 -8.20 -5.39
CA LEU A 35 -2.07 -7.90 -4.30
C LEU A 35 -1.69 -8.68 -3.06
N ALA A 36 -1.94 -8.08 -1.90
CA ALA A 36 -1.75 -8.68 -0.59
C ALA A 36 -3.09 -8.74 0.15
N GLN A 37 -3.38 -9.86 0.77
CA GLN A 37 -4.57 -10.02 1.61
C GLN A 37 -4.23 -9.59 3.03
N ARG A 38 -5.04 -8.70 3.59
CA ARG A 38 -4.82 -8.13 4.92
C ARG A 38 -5.23 -9.11 6.02
N SER A 39 -4.36 -9.26 7.02
CA SER A 39 -4.58 -10.15 8.16
C SER A 39 -5.03 -9.42 9.43
N VAL A 40 -4.96 -8.09 9.47
CA VAL A 40 -5.28 -7.27 10.65
C VAL A 40 -6.33 -6.20 10.33
N PRO A 41 -7.09 -5.72 11.35
CA PRO A 41 -8.04 -4.63 11.12
C PRO A 41 -7.34 -3.32 10.74
N PRO A 42 -8.01 -2.42 10.03
CA PRO A 42 -9.31 -2.60 9.41
C PRO A 42 -9.23 -3.37 8.09
N GLY A 43 -10.31 -4.08 7.74
CA GLY A 43 -10.42 -4.71 6.44
C GLY A 43 -9.78 -6.09 6.33
N ILE A 44 -9.80 -6.89 7.40
CA ILE A 44 -9.32 -8.28 7.39
C ILE A 44 -9.93 -9.03 6.20
N GLY A 45 -9.09 -9.74 5.44
CA GLY A 45 -9.52 -10.55 4.31
C GLY A 45 -9.61 -9.78 2.99
N ARG A 46 -9.58 -8.45 3.02
CA ARG A 46 -9.55 -7.63 1.80
C ARG A 46 -8.18 -7.63 1.17
N TRP A 47 -8.17 -7.53 -0.15
CA TRP A 47 -6.96 -7.47 -0.95
C TRP A 47 -6.66 -6.04 -1.37
N GLY A 48 -5.40 -5.67 -1.28
CA GLY A 48 -4.92 -4.35 -1.65
C GLY A 48 -3.42 -4.37 -1.93
N PHE A 49 -2.80 -3.20 -1.86
CA PHE A 49 -1.39 -3.04 -2.20
C PHE A 49 -0.52 -2.95 -0.93
N PRO A 50 0.72 -3.46 -0.98
CA PRO A 50 1.70 -3.15 0.06
C PRO A 50 1.91 -1.64 0.18
N GLY A 51 2.16 -1.18 1.39
CA GLY A 51 2.42 0.23 1.63
C GLY A 51 2.62 0.54 3.09
N GLY A 52 2.97 1.78 3.38
CA GLY A 52 3.19 2.25 4.72
C GLY A 52 3.55 3.72 4.76
N MET A 53 3.99 4.19 5.93
CA MET A 53 4.30 5.59 6.13
C MET A 53 5.67 5.97 5.58
N GLN A 54 5.74 7.15 4.95
CA GLN A 54 6.98 7.74 4.53
C GLN A 54 7.81 8.15 5.75
N GLU A 55 9.08 7.81 5.73
CA GLU A 55 10.03 8.21 6.76
C GLU A 55 10.69 9.55 6.40
N LEU A 56 11.10 10.28 7.43
CA LEU A 56 11.80 11.56 7.23
C LEU A 56 13.11 11.34 6.43
N GLY A 57 13.30 12.11 5.38
CA GLY A 57 14.46 12.01 4.50
C GLY A 57 14.33 10.97 3.39
N GLU A 58 13.21 10.25 3.32
CA GLU A 58 12.92 9.24 2.32
C GLU A 58 12.05 9.84 1.21
N THR A 59 12.37 9.55 -0.06
CA THR A 59 11.49 9.94 -1.16
C THR A 59 10.26 9.02 -1.19
N VAL A 60 9.18 9.46 -1.85
CA VAL A 60 7.98 8.61 -1.98
C VAL A 60 8.27 7.34 -2.76
N HIS A 61 9.13 7.39 -3.78
CA HIS A 61 9.52 6.21 -4.54
C HIS A 61 10.34 5.23 -3.70
N ALA A 62 11.28 5.75 -2.90
CA ALA A 62 12.07 4.92 -1.97
C ALA A 62 11.19 4.29 -0.89
N CYS A 63 10.20 5.03 -0.40
CA CYS A 63 9.22 4.52 0.57
C CYS A 63 8.46 3.32 0.00
N ALA A 64 7.94 3.43 -1.21
CA ALA A 64 7.22 2.34 -1.86
C ALA A 64 8.10 1.10 -2.06
N GLN A 65 9.37 1.29 -2.47
CA GLN A 65 10.33 0.18 -2.60
C GLN A 65 10.60 -0.49 -1.26
N ARG A 66 10.83 0.29 -0.23
CA ARG A 66 11.15 -0.21 1.11
C ARG A 66 9.97 -0.99 1.70
N GLU A 67 8.79 -0.41 1.67
CA GLU A 67 7.59 -1.06 2.21
C GLU A 67 7.27 -2.37 1.46
N LEU A 68 7.42 -2.37 0.14
CA LEU A 68 7.25 -3.57 -0.67
C LEU A 68 8.21 -4.68 -0.22
N LEU A 69 9.48 -4.34 -0.05
CA LEU A 69 10.51 -5.30 0.36
C LEU A 69 10.25 -5.84 1.76
N GLU A 70 9.90 -4.97 2.71
CA GLU A 70 9.60 -5.35 4.10
C GLU A 70 8.39 -6.25 4.21
N GLU A 71 7.33 -5.97 3.45
CA GLU A 71 6.06 -6.68 3.55
C GLU A 71 6.00 -7.95 2.70
N THR A 72 6.79 -8.06 1.66
CA THR A 72 6.68 -9.15 0.68
C THR A 72 7.99 -9.85 0.32
N GLY A 73 9.12 -9.21 0.55
CA GLY A 73 10.41 -9.71 0.06
C GLY A 73 10.64 -9.49 -1.44
N ILE A 74 9.75 -8.79 -2.12
CA ILE A 74 9.87 -8.49 -3.55
C ILE A 74 10.66 -7.21 -3.77
N ALA A 75 11.57 -7.23 -4.73
CA ALA A 75 12.29 -6.06 -5.21
C ALA A 75 11.69 -5.60 -6.54
N ALA A 76 11.39 -4.31 -6.63
CA ALA A 76 10.84 -3.70 -7.82
C ALA A 76 11.38 -2.28 -7.99
N ASP A 77 11.37 -1.78 -9.21
CA ASP A 77 11.89 -0.45 -9.54
C ASP A 77 10.76 0.54 -9.78
N PRO A 78 10.77 1.72 -9.15
CA PRO A 78 9.76 2.73 -9.38
C PRO A 78 9.77 3.22 -10.82
N VAL A 79 8.58 3.35 -11.40
CA VAL A 79 8.37 3.82 -12.78
C VAL A 79 7.73 5.20 -12.77
N ALA A 80 6.69 5.38 -11.98
CA ALA A 80 5.91 6.62 -11.95
C ALA A 80 5.09 6.75 -10.68
N THR A 81 4.67 7.97 -10.36
CA THR A 81 3.59 8.22 -9.42
C THR A 81 2.27 8.21 -10.18
N LEU A 82 1.35 7.33 -9.80
CA LEU A 82 0.07 7.22 -10.47
C LEU A 82 -0.94 8.27 -10.03
N THR A 83 -1.09 8.44 -8.72
CA THR A 83 -2.07 9.36 -8.14
C THR A 83 -1.79 9.55 -6.64
N VAL A 84 -2.62 10.37 -6.01
CA VAL A 84 -2.67 10.53 -4.56
C VAL A 84 -4.10 10.23 -4.12
N LEU A 85 -4.25 9.41 -3.09
CA LEU A 85 -5.54 9.11 -2.49
C LEU A 85 -5.62 9.77 -1.12
N ASP A 86 -6.70 10.51 -0.88
CA ASP A 86 -6.98 11.03 0.45
C ASP A 86 -7.77 10.00 1.26
N GLN A 87 -7.28 9.69 2.44
CA GLN A 87 -7.98 8.85 3.39
C GLN A 87 -8.30 9.70 4.61
N LEU A 88 -9.53 10.19 4.68
CA LEU A 88 -9.98 11.11 5.71
C LEU A 88 -11.26 10.57 6.35
N ARG A 89 -11.22 10.33 7.66
CA ARG A 89 -12.38 9.88 8.42
C ARG A 89 -12.54 10.70 9.69
N HIS A 90 -13.78 10.96 10.05
CA HIS A 90 -14.17 11.63 11.28
C HIS A 90 -14.84 10.65 12.23
N ASP A 91 -14.75 10.90 13.53
CA ASP A 91 -15.53 10.18 14.53
C ASP A 91 -16.94 10.81 14.66
N ASP A 92 -17.78 10.23 15.51
CA ASP A 92 -19.15 10.69 15.72
C ASP A 92 -19.21 12.09 16.33
N ALA A 93 -18.16 12.56 16.98
CA ALA A 93 -18.03 13.90 17.53
C ALA A 93 -17.51 14.93 16.51
N GLY A 94 -17.22 14.51 15.28
CA GLY A 94 -16.72 15.37 14.22
C GLY A 94 -15.21 15.60 14.26
N ARG A 95 -14.47 14.90 15.13
CA ARG A 95 -13.00 15.02 15.18
C ARG A 95 -12.37 14.16 14.09
N VAL A 96 -11.28 14.65 13.53
CA VAL A 96 -10.50 13.85 12.54
C VAL A 96 -9.87 12.65 13.24
N LYS A 97 -10.34 11.47 12.87
CA LYS A 97 -9.84 10.20 13.41
C LYS A 97 -8.71 9.62 12.59
N VAL A 98 -8.79 9.74 11.27
CA VAL A 98 -7.78 9.24 10.31
C VAL A 98 -7.57 10.31 9.24
N HIS A 99 -6.33 10.62 8.94
CA HIS A 99 -5.99 11.53 7.85
C HIS A 99 -4.67 11.15 7.21
N PHE A 100 -4.75 10.48 6.06
CA PHE A 100 -3.58 10.10 5.24
C PHE A 100 -3.68 10.72 3.85
N ALA A 101 -2.55 11.14 3.32
CA ALA A 101 -2.35 11.32 1.90
C ALA A 101 -1.49 10.13 1.41
N LEU A 102 -2.09 9.23 0.62
CA LEU A 102 -1.43 8.03 0.13
C LEU A 102 -0.94 8.27 -1.29
N ILE A 103 0.37 8.32 -1.46
CA ILE A 103 0.99 8.47 -2.78
C ILE A 103 1.11 7.07 -3.40
N VAL A 104 0.45 6.87 -4.54
CA VAL A 104 0.41 5.59 -5.23
C VAL A 104 1.53 5.54 -6.25
N VAL A 105 2.49 4.66 -6.03
CA VAL A 105 3.68 4.50 -6.89
C VAL A 105 3.55 3.22 -7.71
N LEU A 106 3.74 3.35 -9.02
CA LEU A 106 3.86 2.23 -9.94
C LEU A 106 5.29 1.72 -9.93
N LEU A 107 5.46 0.41 -9.71
CA LEU A 107 6.76 -0.25 -9.78
C LEU A 107 6.71 -1.41 -10.78
N GLU A 108 7.84 -1.65 -11.42
CA GLU A 108 8.05 -2.80 -12.27
C GLU A 108 8.80 -3.88 -11.49
N TRP A 109 8.30 -5.10 -11.48
CA TRP A 109 8.94 -6.23 -10.80
C TRP A 109 10.36 -6.44 -11.31
N ARG A 110 11.30 -6.68 -10.41
CA ARG A 110 12.69 -6.96 -10.73
C ARG A 110 13.16 -8.32 -10.25
N ALA A 111 12.86 -8.66 -9.00
CA ALA A 111 13.33 -9.90 -8.39
C ALA A 111 12.47 -10.33 -7.21
N GLY A 112 12.48 -11.61 -6.93
CA GLY A 112 11.81 -12.21 -5.78
C GLY A 112 10.40 -12.69 -6.10
N GLU A 113 10.07 -13.90 -5.60
CA GLU A 113 8.72 -14.44 -5.72
C GLU A 113 7.80 -13.95 -4.60
N GLY A 114 8.40 -13.49 -3.52
CA GLY A 114 7.67 -12.96 -2.38
C GLY A 114 7.07 -14.02 -1.48
N ALA A 115 6.68 -13.55 -0.31
CA ALA A 115 5.91 -14.32 0.67
C ALA A 115 5.10 -13.33 1.49
N PRO A 116 3.94 -13.72 2.03
CA PRO A 116 3.20 -12.85 2.93
C PRO A 116 4.00 -12.67 4.23
N LEU A 117 4.38 -11.42 4.50
CA LEU A 117 5.10 -11.02 5.69
C LEU A 117 4.27 -9.98 6.45
N GLU A 118 4.60 -9.74 7.73
CA GLU A 118 3.91 -8.76 8.58
C GLU A 118 2.38 -8.95 8.58
N ASP A 119 1.63 -7.96 8.12
CA ASP A 119 0.16 -7.88 8.20
C ASP A 119 -0.56 -8.56 7.03
N ALA A 120 0.12 -9.41 6.26
CA ALA A 120 -0.48 -10.11 5.12
C ALA A 120 -0.63 -11.61 5.41
N THR A 121 -1.77 -12.19 4.98
CA THR A 121 -2.01 -13.64 5.03
C THR A 121 -1.69 -14.32 3.71
N ALA A 122 -1.75 -13.59 2.59
CA ALA A 122 -1.52 -14.13 1.26
C ALA A 122 -1.02 -13.05 0.32
N LEU A 123 -0.30 -13.47 -0.71
CA LEU A 123 0.09 -12.67 -1.86
C LEU A 123 -0.38 -13.34 -3.14
N GLY A 124 -0.62 -12.55 -4.17
CA GLY A 124 -0.90 -13.09 -5.50
C GLY A 124 -0.74 -12.04 -6.58
N TRP A 125 -0.55 -12.54 -7.80
CA TRP A 125 -0.47 -11.74 -9.01
C TRP A 125 -1.75 -11.93 -9.81
N PHE A 126 -2.47 -10.86 -10.08
CA PHE A 126 -3.80 -10.93 -10.67
C PHE A 126 -3.99 -9.90 -11.77
N THR A 127 -4.82 -10.26 -12.76
CA THR A 127 -5.49 -9.30 -13.61
C THR A 127 -6.80 -8.88 -12.93
N PRO A 128 -7.40 -7.73 -13.30
CA PRO A 128 -8.72 -7.36 -12.78
C PRO A 128 -9.79 -8.43 -13.05
N ASP A 129 -9.73 -9.09 -14.21
CA ASP A 129 -10.67 -10.18 -14.54
C ASP A 129 -10.50 -11.39 -13.63
N GLU A 130 -9.26 -11.75 -13.29
CA GLU A 130 -8.98 -12.85 -12.36
C GLU A 130 -9.50 -12.54 -10.95
N VAL A 131 -9.35 -11.29 -10.49
CA VAL A 131 -9.91 -10.84 -9.20
C VAL A 131 -11.43 -11.05 -9.18
N LYS A 132 -12.11 -10.62 -10.24
CA LYS A 132 -13.56 -10.77 -10.36
C LYS A 132 -13.97 -12.24 -10.41
N ALA A 133 -13.30 -13.04 -11.23
CA ALA A 133 -13.60 -14.47 -11.39
C ALA A 133 -13.42 -15.25 -10.08
N ARG A 134 -12.46 -14.87 -9.25
CA ARG A 134 -12.20 -15.50 -7.94
C ARG A 134 -13.04 -14.90 -6.81
N GLY A 135 -13.80 -13.84 -7.05
CA GLY A 135 -14.60 -13.17 -6.04
C GLY A 135 -13.78 -12.55 -4.92
N LEU A 136 -12.57 -12.05 -5.21
CA LEU A 136 -11.74 -11.40 -4.21
C LEU A 136 -12.32 -10.05 -3.82
N GLU A 137 -12.45 -9.81 -2.51
CA GLU A 137 -12.89 -8.52 -2.00
C GLU A 137 -11.71 -7.56 -1.95
N LEU A 138 -11.82 -6.45 -2.67
CA LEU A 138 -10.77 -5.44 -2.75
C LEU A 138 -11.01 -4.27 -1.82
N PHE A 139 -9.94 -3.61 -1.39
CA PHE A 139 -10.03 -2.27 -0.81
C PHE A 139 -10.54 -1.28 -1.87
N PRO A 140 -11.20 -0.18 -1.42
CA PRO A 140 -11.64 0.86 -2.34
C PRO A 140 -10.49 1.36 -3.22
N HIS A 141 -10.79 1.68 -4.48
CA HIS A 141 -9.86 2.17 -5.50
C HIS A 141 -8.85 1.12 -6.04
N ALA A 142 -8.78 -0.07 -5.47
CA ALA A 142 -7.78 -1.06 -5.90
C ALA A 142 -8.00 -1.51 -7.36
N GLU A 143 -9.23 -1.77 -7.77
CA GLU A 143 -9.53 -2.17 -9.14
C GLU A 143 -9.11 -1.10 -10.15
N GLU A 144 -9.47 0.15 -9.90
CA GLU A 144 -9.11 1.29 -10.76
C GLU A 144 -7.58 1.44 -10.87
N LEU A 145 -6.87 1.32 -9.75
CA LEU A 145 -5.41 1.41 -9.74
C LEU A 145 -4.75 0.25 -10.49
N MET A 146 -5.32 -0.94 -10.43
CA MET A 146 -4.85 -2.07 -11.25
C MET A 146 -4.96 -1.75 -12.74
N HIS A 147 -6.11 -1.21 -13.16
CA HIS A 147 -6.30 -0.80 -14.55
C HIS A 147 -5.32 0.29 -14.96
N GLN A 148 -5.11 1.31 -14.12
CA GLN A 148 -4.14 2.36 -14.41
C GLN A 148 -2.72 1.81 -14.56
N ALA A 149 -2.30 0.91 -13.66
CA ALA A 149 -0.98 0.30 -13.70
C ALA A 149 -0.75 -0.49 -14.99
N LEU A 150 -1.77 -1.23 -15.45
CA LEU A 150 -1.66 -2.07 -16.64
C LEU A 150 -1.75 -1.27 -17.96
N ARG A 151 -2.27 -0.05 -17.90
CA ARG A 151 -2.31 0.87 -19.05
C ARG A 151 -1.08 1.77 -19.17
N ALA A 152 -0.36 1.93 -18.07
CA ALA A 152 0.78 2.84 -18.02
C ALA A 152 2.00 2.34 -18.80
#